data_34b357a0018088163189a67f8132136d
#
_entry.id   34b357a0018088163189a67f8132136d
#
_cell.length_a   1.000
_cell.length_b   1.000
_cell.length_c   1.000
_cell.angle_alpha   90.00
_cell.angle_beta   90.00
_cell.angle_gamma   90.00
#
_symmetry.space_group_name_H-M   'P 1'
#
loop_
_entity.id
_entity.type
_entity.pdbx_description
1 polymer ?
#
loop_
_entity_poly.entity_id
_entity_poly.type
_entity_poly.pdbx_seq_one_letter_code
_entity_poly.pdbx_strand_id
1 'polypeptide(L)'
;MKYNYNRIFILATTIILSACDNITIVKKPVTFDEQRTQLSLQYLKERHGIDTDQIDISPKMIVIHYTVIPTLEGTMRAFESPTLPSSRVGISSASQLNVSAQFVVDRDGTIYQVLPNETTFARHTIGLNYAAIGIENVGDGDTNPLTAAQLNANIKLIRYLKGKYQDIEYLIGHQEYNLFRDHDLWKETDPGYRTEKSDPGIQFMENIRSDVEDLSLKGPPTPGG
;
A
#
# COMPACT_ATOMS: atom_id res chain seq x y z
N MET A 1 24.03 -34.07 -60.87
CA MET A 1 22.78 -33.50 -60.33
C MET A 1 23.00 -33.19 -58.88
N LYS A 2 23.08 -31.92 -58.51
CA LYS A 2 23.22 -31.46 -57.06
C LYS A 2 21.87 -30.93 -56.64
N TYR A 3 21.24 -31.57 -55.68
CA TYR A 3 20.00 -31.10 -55.06
C TYR A 3 20.32 -30.10 -53.94
N ASN A 4 19.89 -28.85 -54.12
CA ASN A 4 19.92 -27.83 -53.08
C ASN A 4 18.63 -27.93 -52.22
N TYR A 5 18.77 -28.29 -50.94
CA TYR A 5 17.69 -28.19 -49.95
C TYR A 5 17.67 -26.81 -49.34
N ASN A 6 16.73 -25.96 -49.76
CA ASN A 6 16.42 -24.71 -49.04
C ASN A 6 15.72 -25.06 -47.72
N ARG A 7 16.39 -24.85 -46.61
CA ARG A 7 15.78 -24.91 -45.28
C ARG A 7 15.02 -23.60 -45.03
N ILE A 8 13.69 -23.66 -45.04
CA ILE A 8 12.82 -22.57 -44.60
C ILE A 8 12.82 -22.59 -43.07
N PHE A 9 13.41 -21.55 -42.43
CA PHE A 9 13.26 -21.30 -40.99
C PHE A 9 11.93 -20.58 -40.78
N ILE A 10 10.96 -21.28 -40.20
CA ILE A 10 9.72 -20.66 -39.69
C ILE A 10 10.04 -20.09 -38.32
N LEU A 11 10.14 -18.77 -38.23
CA LEU A 11 10.24 -18.06 -36.96
C LEU A 11 8.87 -18.05 -36.33
N ALA A 12 8.64 -18.90 -35.32
CA ALA A 12 7.41 -18.89 -34.54
C ALA A 12 7.46 -17.71 -33.60
N THR A 13 6.76 -16.63 -33.95
CA THR A 13 6.56 -15.49 -33.05
C THR A 13 5.50 -15.88 -32.00
N THR A 14 5.95 -16.22 -30.80
CA THR A 14 5.06 -16.46 -29.66
C THR A 14 4.49 -15.11 -29.24
N ILE A 15 3.24 -14.82 -29.58
CA ILE A 15 2.49 -13.68 -29.02
C ILE A 15 2.11 -14.07 -27.59
N ILE A 16 2.81 -13.52 -26.61
CA ILE A 16 2.37 -13.57 -25.22
C ILE A 16 1.19 -12.60 -25.10
N LEU A 17 -0.02 -13.14 -25.15
CA LEU A 17 -1.23 -12.41 -24.73
C LEU A 17 -1.13 -12.22 -23.21
N SER A 18 -0.70 -11.03 -22.81
CA SER A 18 -0.85 -10.58 -21.42
C SER A 18 -2.35 -10.46 -21.16
N ALA A 19 -2.92 -11.42 -20.45
CA ALA A 19 -4.27 -11.30 -19.92
C ALA A 19 -4.26 -10.13 -18.94
N CYS A 20 -4.77 -8.96 -19.34
CA CYS A 20 -5.12 -7.91 -18.41
C CYS A 20 -6.30 -8.44 -17.60
N ASP A 21 -6.02 -9.02 -16.44
CA ASP A 21 -7.05 -9.28 -15.43
C ASP A 21 -7.71 -7.95 -15.10
N ASN A 22 -8.94 -7.76 -15.57
CA ASN A 22 -9.72 -6.56 -15.30
C ASN A 22 -9.96 -6.46 -13.79
N ILE A 23 -9.23 -5.59 -13.11
CA ILE A 23 -9.47 -5.27 -11.72
C ILE A 23 -10.67 -4.32 -11.62
N THR A 24 -11.59 -4.61 -10.71
CA THR A 24 -12.68 -3.69 -10.36
C THR A 24 -12.36 -2.99 -9.07
N ILE A 25 -12.26 -1.66 -9.11
CA ILE A 25 -12.04 -0.80 -7.94
C ILE A 25 -13.27 0.07 -7.77
N VAL A 26 -13.94 -0.07 -6.62
CA VAL A 26 -15.12 0.72 -6.26
C VAL A 26 -14.67 2.02 -5.58
N LYS A 27 -15.10 3.16 -6.08
CA LYS A 27 -14.85 4.45 -5.39
C LYS A 27 -15.81 4.62 -4.21
N LYS A 28 -15.24 4.76 -3.03
CA LYS A 28 -15.97 5.01 -1.76
C LYS A 28 -15.15 6.01 -0.92
N PRO A 29 -15.04 7.27 -1.38
CA PRO A 29 -14.15 8.23 -0.73
C PRO A 29 -14.66 8.61 0.66
N VAL A 30 -13.71 8.79 1.60
CA VAL A 30 -13.93 9.52 2.86
C VAL A 30 -13.88 11.03 2.60
N THR A 31 -14.33 11.82 3.56
CA THR A 31 -14.23 13.29 3.49
C THR A 31 -12.78 13.72 3.29
N PHE A 32 -12.50 14.36 2.16
CA PHE A 32 -11.20 14.94 1.80
C PHE A 32 -11.39 16.40 1.42
N ASP A 33 -11.56 17.21 2.45
CA ASP A 33 -11.81 18.64 2.38
C ASP A 33 -10.53 19.46 2.55
N GLU A 34 -10.66 20.78 2.59
CA GLU A 34 -9.54 21.69 2.82
C GLU A 34 -8.84 21.40 4.14
N GLN A 35 -9.58 21.05 5.21
CA GLN A 35 -8.98 20.71 6.50
C GLN A 35 -8.05 19.50 6.41
N ARG A 36 -8.50 18.41 5.74
CA ARG A 36 -7.65 17.24 5.54
C ARG A 36 -6.46 17.55 4.66
N THR A 37 -6.65 18.36 3.62
CA THR A 37 -5.56 18.83 2.76
C THR A 37 -4.48 19.55 3.57
N GLN A 38 -4.86 20.54 4.37
CA GLN A 38 -3.92 21.32 5.18
C GLN A 38 -3.21 20.45 6.23
N LEU A 39 -3.92 19.55 6.90
CA LEU A 39 -3.32 18.61 7.85
C LEU A 39 -2.34 17.64 7.17
N SER A 40 -2.62 17.22 5.93
CA SER A 40 -1.73 16.36 5.14
C SER A 40 -0.43 17.08 4.76
N LEU A 41 -0.52 18.33 4.29
CA LEU A 41 0.64 19.17 3.97
C LEU A 41 1.46 19.48 5.23
N GLN A 42 0.80 19.76 6.36
CA GLN A 42 1.46 19.95 7.64
C GLN A 42 2.21 18.68 8.06
N TYR A 43 1.60 17.49 7.91
CA TYR A 43 2.25 16.23 8.22
C TYR A 43 3.50 16.00 7.34
N LEU A 44 3.38 16.24 6.03
CA LEU A 44 4.52 16.15 5.10
C LEU A 44 5.68 17.04 5.55
N LYS A 45 5.38 18.28 5.93
CA LYS A 45 6.39 19.24 6.39
C LYS A 45 7.01 18.85 7.74
N GLU A 46 6.18 18.58 8.74
CA GLU A 46 6.63 18.38 10.11
C GLU A 46 7.24 17.00 10.36
N ARG A 47 6.68 15.95 9.72
CA ARG A 47 7.10 14.56 9.97
C ARG A 47 8.04 14.01 8.91
N HIS A 48 7.96 14.50 7.68
CA HIS A 48 8.83 14.04 6.59
C HIS A 48 9.84 15.08 6.13
N GLY A 49 9.80 16.32 6.65
CA GLY A 49 10.69 17.41 6.22
C GLY A 49 10.45 17.84 4.78
N ILE A 50 9.25 17.59 4.23
CA ILE A 50 8.88 17.90 2.85
C ILE A 50 7.97 19.12 2.85
N ASP A 51 8.48 20.27 2.43
CA ASP A 51 7.71 21.51 2.26
C ASP A 51 7.18 21.56 0.82
N THR A 52 5.89 21.36 0.64
CA THR A 52 5.22 21.24 -0.67
C THR A 52 3.78 21.74 -0.60
N ASP A 53 3.20 22.11 -1.73
CA ASP A 53 1.77 22.37 -1.93
C ASP A 53 1.02 21.18 -2.59
N GLN A 54 1.74 20.09 -2.87
CA GLN A 54 1.20 18.90 -3.52
C GLN A 54 0.91 17.82 -2.49
N ILE A 55 -0.32 17.26 -2.54
CA ILE A 55 -0.75 16.17 -1.68
C ILE A 55 -0.61 14.79 -2.33
N ASP A 56 -0.35 14.73 -3.63
CA ASP A 56 -0.12 13.46 -4.31
C ASP A 56 1.33 13.01 -4.14
N ILE A 57 1.52 11.77 -3.75
CA ILE A 57 2.84 11.14 -3.56
C ILE A 57 3.36 10.53 -4.87
N SER A 58 4.68 10.35 -4.93
CA SER A 58 5.32 9.51 -5.94
C SER A 58 5.61 8.14 -5.32
N PRO A 59 4.78 7.12 -5.56
CA PRO A 59 4.85 5.87 -4.81
C PRO A 59 6.11 5.08 -5.17
N LYS A 60 6.84 4.63 -4.14
CA LYS A 60 7.99 3.74 -4.22
C LYS A 60 7.72 2.38 -3.57
N MET A 61 6.62 2.27 -2.82
CA MET A 61 6.26 1.03 -2.13
C MET A 61 4.76 0.86 -1.97
N ILE A 62 4.38 -0.39 -1.70
CA ILE A 62 3.05 -0.79 -1.24
C ILE A 62 3.20 -1.34 0.17
N VAL A 63 2.34 -0.90 1.09
CA VAL A 63 2.28 -1.38 2.48
C VAL A 63 0.94 -2.04 2.72
N ILE A 64 0.99 -3.29 3.17
CA ILE A 64 -0.21 -4.09 3.47
C ILE A 64 -0.51 -4.02 4.96
N HIS A 65 -1.78 -3.78 5.28
CA HIS A 65 -2.31 -3.65 6.64
C HIS A 65 -3.50 -4.56 6.89
N TYR A 66 -3.91 -4.66 8.17
CA TYR A 66 -5.28 -4.96 8.54
C TYR A 66 -5.83 -3.87 9.50
N THR A 67 -7.14 -3.67 9.46
CA THR A 67 -7.81 -2.53 10.10
C THR A 67 -7.97 -2.66 11.62
N VAL A 68 -7.82 -3.85 12.19
CA VAL A 68 -8.25 -4.23 13.57
C VAL A 68 -9.78 -4.01 13.76
N ILE A 69 -10.50 -3.66 12.71
CA ILE A 69 -11.93 -3.38 12.71
C ILE A 69 -12.61 -4.46 11.86
N PRO A 70 -13.66 -5.17 12.38
CA PRO A 70 -14.19 -6.36 11.71
C PRO A 70 -15.13 -6.08 10.53
N THR A 71 -15.45 -4.80 10.25
CA THR A 71 -16.41 -4.42 9.20
C THR A 71 -15.92 -3.23 8.37
N LEU A 72 -16.32 -3.22 7.08
CA LEU A 72 -16.06 -2.09 6.18
C LEU A 72 -16.64 -0.77 6.72
N GLU A 73 -17.89 -0.78 7.19
CA GLU A 73 -18.54 0.42 7.71
C GLU A 73 -17.82 0.98 8.94
N GLY A 74 -17.30 0.10 9.80
CA GLY A 74 -16.49 0.47 10.96
C GLY A 74 -15.19 1.13 10.51
N THR A 75 -14.50 0.55 9.53
CA THR A 75 -13.28 1.09 8.94
C THR A 75 -13.53 2.45 8.30
N MET A 76 -14.56 2.58 7.48
CA MET A 76 -14.92 3.85 6.84
C MET A 76 -15.23 4.93 7.88
N ARG A 77 -15.98 4.63 8.96
CA ARG A 77 -16.23 5.58 10.05
C ARG A 77 -14.94 6.01 10.76
N ALA A 78 -13.98 5.09 10.93
CA ALA A 78 -12.69 5.41 11.55
C ALA A 78 -11.85 6.38 10.70
N PHE A 79 -11.97 6.30 9.38
CA PHE A 79 -11.23 7.15 8.44
C PHE A 79 -11.95 8.46 8.08
N GLU A 80 -13.27 8.55 8.33
CA GLU A 80 -14.15 9.62 7.82
C GLU A 80 -13.74 11.03 8.26
N SER A 81 -13.41 11.22 9.56
CA SER A 81 -13.02 12.55 10.05
C SER A 81 -11.62 12.94 9.54
N PRO A 82 -11.40 14.19 9.08
CA PRO A 82 -10.06 14.71 8.81
C PRO A 82 -9.14 14.70 10.02
N THR A 83 -9.72 14.85 11.23
CA THR A 83 -8.97 14.93 12.49
C THR A 83 -9.00 13.63 13.26
N LEU A 84 -7.86 13.31 13.87
CA LEU A 84 -7.69 12.15 14.73
C LEU A 84 -8.59 12.26 15.96
N PRO A 85 -9.37 11.21 16.32
CA PRO A 85 -10.13 11.20 17.55
C PRO A 85 -9.23 11.36 18.79
N SER A 86 -9.67 12.14 19.77
CA SER A 86 -8.94 12.41 21.02
C SER A 86 -8.61 11.16 21.84
N SER A 87 -9.34 10.06 21.63
CA SER A 87 -9.08 8.77 22.26
C SER A 87 -7.80 8.08 21.78
N ARG A 88 -7.21 8.49 20.63
CA ARG A 88 -5.98 7.92 20.06
C ARG A 88 -4.72 8.61 20.57
N VAL A 89 -4.56 8.68 21.90
CA VAL A 89 -3.46 9.41 22.58
C VAL A 89 -2.05 8.99 22.10
N GLY A 90 -1.83 7.72 21.77
CA GLY A 90 -0.50 7.21 21.39
C GLY A 90 0.07 7.77 20.07
N ILE A 91 -0.78 8.34 19.21
CA ILE A 91 -0.38 8.92 17.92
C ILE A 91 -0.82 10.37 17.74
N SER A 92 -1.58 10.94 18.69
CA SER A 92 -2.10 12.31 18.61
C SER A 92 -1.00 13.36 18.79
N SER A 93 0.05 13.04 19.55
CA SER A 93 1.20 13.93 19.75
C SER A 93 1.99 14.17 18.46
N ALA A 94 1.94 13.24 17.50
CA ALA A 94 2.67 13.33 16.24
C ALA A 94 1.97 14.22 15.21
N SER A 95 0.64 14.22 15.17
CA SER A 95 -0.17 15.04 14.24
C SER A 95 -1.66 14.93 14.59
N GLN A 96 -2.42 15.96 14.24
CA GLN A 96 -3.89 15.94 14.27
C GLN A 96 -4.51 15.25 13.04
N LEU A 97 -3.77 15.04 11.95
CA LEU A 97 -4.27 14.33 10.79
C LEU A 97 -4.74 12.93 11.19
N ASN A 98 -5.97 12.58 10.80
CA ASN A 98 -6.46 11.23 11.03
C ASN A 98 -5.73 10.20 10.17
N VAL A 99 -5.75 8.95 10.61
CA VAL A 99 -5.25 7.81 9.82
C VAL A 99 -6.18 7.54 8.64
N SER A 100 -5.61 7.08 7.54
CA SER A 100 -6.31 6.60 6.34
C SER A 100 -5.34 5.77 5.50
N ALA A 101 -5.85 5.08 4.48
CA ALA A 101 -5.05 4.43 3.44
C ALA A 101 -5.66 4.78 2.09
N GLN A 102 -4.98 4.47 0.99
CA GLN A 102 -5.53 4.70 -0.35
C GLN A 102 -6.60 3.69 -0.70
N PHE A 103 -6.44 2.45 -0.22
CA PHE A 103 -7.36 1.34 -0.50
C PHE A 103 -7.80 0.61 0.77
N VAL A 104 -9.03 0.10 0.72
CA VAL A 104 -9.57 -0.86 1.69
C VAL A 104 -10.07 -2.07 0.92
N VAL A 105 -9.68 -3.26 1.35
CA VAL A 105 -10.17 -4.54 0.83
C VAL A 105 -11.12 -5.17 1.85
N ASP A 106 -12.38 -5.31 1.47
CA ASP A 106 -13.39 -5.93 2.33
C ASP A 106 -13.20 -7.46 2.39
N ARG A 107 -13.86 -8.10 3.30
CA ARG A 107 -13.75 -9.54 3.58
C ARG A 107 -14.14 -10.43 2.40
N ASP A 108 -15.00 -9.96 1.52
CA ASP A 108 -15.40 -10.63 0.28
C ASP A 108 -14.41 -10.42 -0.90
N GLY A 109 -13.35 -9.61 -0.69
CA GLY A 109 -12.37 -9.25 -1.70
C GLY A 109 -12.75 -8.03 -2.53
N THR A 110 -13.85 -7.33 -2.24
CA THR A 110 -14.18 -6.07 -2.89
C THR A 110 -13.14 -5.01 -2.53
N ILE A 111 -12.57 -4.37 -3.56
CA ILE A 111 -11.54 -3.33 -3.42
C ILE A 111 -12.19 -1.96 -3.47
N TYR A 112 -11.97 -1.16 -2.44
CA TYR A 112 -12.43 0.22 -2.36
C TYR A 112 -11.28 1.21 -2.43
N GLN A 113 -11.35 2.18 -3.35
CA GLN A 113 -10.50 3.37 -3.30
C GLN A 113 -11.19 4.38 -2.39
N VAL A 114 -10.52 4.76 -1.29
CA VAL A 114 -11.12 5.59 -0.23
C VAL A 114 -10.56 7.01 -0.15
N LEU A 115 -9.58 7.33 -0.97
CA LEU A 115 -9.07 8.69 -1.16
C LEU A 115 -9.34 9.19 -2.59
N PRO A 116 -9.29 10.51 -2.84
CA PRO A 116 -9.61 11.09 -4.16
C PRO A 116 -8.83 10.45 -5.30
N ASN A 117 -7.51 10.29 -5.14
CA ASN A 117 -6.63 9.60 -6.07
C ASN A 117 -5.90 8.45 -5.37
N GLU A 118 -5.38 7.52 -6.14
CA GLU A 118 -4.55 6.40 -5.65
C GLU A 118 -3.22 6.88 -5.06
N THR A 119 -2.78 8.08 -5.43
CA THR A 119 -1.55 8.74 -4.98
C THR A 119 -1.79 9.83 -3.95
N THR A 120 -3.04 10.09 -3.56
CA THR A 120 -3.32 11.07 -2.51
C THR A 120 -2.66 10.63 -1.20
N PHE A 121 -1.94 11.54 -0.55
CA PHE A 121 -1.25 11.28 0.70
C PHE A 121 -2.18 10.70 1.76
N ALA A 122 -1.72 9.65 2.44
CA ALA A 122 -2.43 8.99 3.53
C ALA A 122 -1.49 8.76 4.73
N ARG A 123 -2.05 8.83 5.94
CA ARG A 123 -1.31 8.53 7.17
C ARG A 123 -1.60 7.09 7.60
N HIS A 124 -0.69 6.16 7.28
CA HIS A 124 -0.80 4.73 7.63
C HIS A 124 0.51 4.10 8.11
N THR A 125 1.67 4.65 7.72
CA THR A 125 2.98 4.06 8.03
C THR A 125 3.98 5.13 8.41
N ILE A 126 4.49 5.11 9.64
CA ILE A 126 5.47 6.08 10.13
C ILE A 126 6.72 6.08 9.23
N GLY A 127 7.23 7.26 8.93
CA GLY A 127 8.45 7.46 8.15
C GLY A 127 8.34 7.24 6.65
N LEU A 128 7.28 6.56 6.16
CA LEU A 128 7.16 6.09 4.78
C LEU A 128 5.91 6.60 4.04
N ASN A 129 4.97 7.26 4.72
CA ASN A 129 3.70 7.72 4.12
C ASN A 129 3.88 8.51 2.82
N TYR A 130 4.94 9.33 2.70
CA TYR A 130 5.19 10.18 1.54
C TYR A 130 5.54 9.41 0.25
N ALA A 131 5.85 8.11 0.38
CA ALA A 131 6.29 7.25 -0.73
C ALA A 131 5.51 5.92 -0.78
N ALA A 132 4.50 5.74 0.07
CA ALA A 132 3.81 4.46 0.25
C ALA A 132 2.33 4.54 -0.10
N ILE A 133 1.86 3.59 -0.92
CA ILE A 133 0.43 3.28 -1.08
C ILE A 133 0.04 2.26 -0.01
N GLY A 134 -0.93 2.59 0.84
CA GLY A 134 -1.47 1.72 1.87
C GLY A 134 -2.68 0.93 1.37
N ILE A 135 -2.70 -0.36 1.68
CA ILE A 135 -3.84 -1.26 1.44
C ILE A 135 -4.26 -1.86 2.78
N GLU A 136 -5.43 -1.45 3.27
CA GLU A 136 -6.02 -1.96 4.50
C GLU A 136 -6.95 -3.12 4.21
N ASN A 137 -6.82 -4.21 4.95
CA ASN A 137 -7.70 -5.36 4.87
C ASN A 137 -8.65 -5.38 6.08
N VAL A 138 -9.94 -5.43 5.85
CA VAL A 138 -10.94 -5.52 6.94
C VAL A 138 -10.74 -6.80 7.72
N GLY A 139 -10.39 -6.69 9.00
CA GLY A 139 -10.10 -7.83 9.89
C GLY A 139 -9.02 -7.49 10.92
N ASP A 140 -8.58 -8.49 11.70
CA ASP A 140 -7.63 -8.29 12.80
C ASP A 140 -6.53 -9.37 12.87
N GLY A 141 -6.58 -10.35 11.96
CA GLY A 141 -5.61 -11.44 11.91
C GLY A 141 -5.83 -12.54 12.96
N ASP A 142 -6.72 -12.36 13.92
CA ASP A 142 -7.00 -13.29 15.03
C ASP A 142 -8.48 -13.69 15.07
N THR A 143 -9.35 -12.87 15.64
CA THR A 143 -10.80 -13.14 15.74
C THR A 143 -11.49 -13.06 14.38
N ASN A 144 -11.01 -12.18 13.51
CA ASN A 144 -11.47 -12.00 12.12
C ASN A 144 -10.29 -12.17 11.17
N PRO A 145 -9.77 -13.39 10.96
CA PRO A 145 -8.61 -13.64 10.13
C PRO A 145 -8.84 -13.20 8.69
N LEU A 146 -7.79 -12.78 8.01
CA LEU A 146 -7.85 -12.37 6.61
C LEU A 146 -8.26 -13.55 5.73
N THR A 147 -9.08 -13.27 4.71
CA THR A 147 -9.70 -14.29 3.87
C THR A 147 -8.90 -14.58 2.60
N ALA A 148 -9.16 -15.74 1.97
CA ALA A 148 -8.61 -16.05 0.65
C ALA A 148 -9.10 -15.05 -0.43
N ALA A 149 -10.31 -14.49 -0.28
CA ALA A 149 -10.82 -13.47 -1.18
C ALA A 149 -10.00 -12.18 -1.07
N GLN A 150 -9.64 -11.76 0.15
CA GLN A 150 -8.74 -10.63 0.39
C GLN A 150 -7.34 -10.89 -0.17
N LEU A 151 -6.78 -12.08 0.03
CA LEU A 151 -5.48 -12.45 -0.56
C LEU A 151 -5.49 -12.27 -2.08
N ASN A 152 -6.47 -12.85 -2.77
CA ASN A 152 -6.61 -12.72 -4.22
C ASN A 152 -6.82 -11.28 -4.68
N ALA A 153 -7.57 -10.47 -3.93
CA ALA A 153 -7.79 -9.06 -4.21
C ALA A 153 -6.49 -8.25 -4.07
N ASN A 154 -5.70 -8.50 -3.02
CA ASN A 154 -4.39 -7.85 -2.83
C ASN A 154 -3.44 -8.17 -3.99
N ILE A 155 -3.34 -9.44 -4.41
CA ILE A 155 -2.49 -9.84 -5.54
C ILE A 155 -2.87 -9.07 -6.81
N LYS A 156 -4.16 -8.99 -7.15
CA LYS A 156 -4.64 -8.22 -8.31
C LYS A 156 -4.35 -6.73 -8.18
N LEU A 157 -4.58 -6.15 -7.01
CA LEU A 157 -4.34 -4.73 -6.77
C LEU A 157 -2.84 -4.39 -6.83
N ILE A 158 -1.97 -5.23 -6.27
CA ILE A 158 -0.52 -5.06 -6.35
C ILE A 158 -0.04 -5.10 -7.80
N ARG A 159 -0.50 -6.07 -8.61
CA ARG A 159 -0.18 -6.16 -10.03
C ARG A 159 -0.62 -4.92 -10.80
N TYR A 160 -1.84 -4.45 -10.54
CA TYR A 160 -2.38 -3.22 -11.12
C TYR A 160 -1.51 -2.00 -10.76
N LEU A 161 -1.22 -1.81 -9.47
CA LEU A 161 -0.44 -0.66 -8.99
C LEU A 161 0.99 -0.69 -9.53
N LYS A 162 1.68 -1.84 -9.53
CA LYS A 162 3.02 -1.98 -10.09
C LYS A 162 3.03 -1.75 -11.61
N GLY A 163 2.00 -2.21 -12.32
CA GLY A 163 1.84 -1.94 -13.75
C GLY A 163 1.67 -0.47 -14.07
N LYS A 164 0.95 0.26 -13.22
CA LYS A 164 0.65 1.69 -13.39
C LYS A 164 1.77 2.60 -12.90
N TYR A 165 2.38 2.25 -11.75
CA TYR A 165 3.44 3.03 -11.09
C TYR A 165 4.76 2.24 -11.12
N GLN A 166 5.50 2.37 -12.21
CA GLN A 166 6.73 1.60 -12.47
C GLN A 166 7.81 1.78 -11.40
N ASP A 167 7.78 2.90 -10.71
CA ASP A 167 8.72 3.28 -9.64
C ASP A 167 8.46 2.57 -8.30
N ILE A 168 7.40 1.79 -8.18
CA ILE A 168 7.17 0.96 -7.00
C ILE A 168 8.20 -0.16 -6.99
N GLU A 169 9.08 -0.17 -6.00
CA GLU A 169 10.15 -1.15 -5.83
C GLU A 169 9.93 -2.09 -4.64
N TYR A 170 9.15 -1.65 -3.63
CA TYR A 170 9.00 -2.37 -2.37
C TYR A 170 7.56 -2.84 -2.14
N LEU A 171 7.44 -4.04 -1.55
CA LEU A 171 6.19 -4.60 -1.05
C LEU A 171 6.42 -5.13 0.36
N ILE A 172 5.83 -4.45 1.35
CA ILE A 172 6.02 -4.76 2.76
C ILE A 172 4.70 -4.91 3.52
N GLY A 173 4.74 -5.67 4.61
CA GLY A 173 3.71 -5.61 5.65
C GLY A 173 4.01 -4.47 6.64
N HIS A 174 3.00 -3.93 7.29
CA HIS A 174 3.19 -2.86 8.26
C HIS A 174 4.13 -3.26 9.40
N GLN A 175 4.14 -4.54 9.84
CA GLN A 175 5.07 -5.03 10.85
C GLN A 175 6.55 -4.87 10.47
N GLU A 176 6.85 -4.65 9.17
CA GLU A 176 8.23 -4.58 8.66
C GLU A 176 8.75 -3.14 8.51
N TYR A 177 7.91 -2.12 8.71
CA TYR A 177 8.27 -0.73 8.43
C TYR A 177 9.49 -0.22 9.22
N ASN A 178 9.69 -0.71 10.44
CA ASN A 178 10.82 -0.31 11.28
C ASN A 178 12.19 -0.75 10.71
N LEU A 179 12.22 -1.72 9.79
CA LEU A 179 13.44 -2.14 9.12
C LEU A 179 13.98 -1.11 8.13
N PHE A 180 13.18 -0.09 7.78
CA PHE A 180 13.59 1.02 6.92
C PHE A 180 14.28 2.17 7.64
N ARG A 181 14.47 2.13 8.96
CA ARG A 181 14.96 3.28 9.75
C ARG A 181 16.32 3.82 9.30
N ASP A 182 17.18 2.96 8.78
CA ASP A 182 18.50 3.33 8.26
C ASP A 182 18.53 3.38 6.73
N HIS A 183 17.37 3.28 6.07
CA HIS A 183 17.23 3.30 4.62
C HIS A 183 16.91 4.71 4.11
N ASP A 184 17.35 5.06 2.90
CA ASP A 184 17.15 6.38 2.27
C ASP A 184 15.68 6.80 2.14
N LEU A 185 14.75 5.83 2.10
CA LEU A 185 13.32 6.10 2.10
C LEU A 185 12.75 6.48 3.47
N TRP A 186 13.52 6.36 4.56
CA TRP A 186 13.01 6.75 5.88
C TRP A 186 13.06 8.26 6.07
N LYS A 187 11.88 8.87 6.33
CA LYS A 187 11.75 10.32 6.54
C LYS A 187 10.89 10.63 7.78
N GLU A 188 11.25 10.11 8.94
CA GLU A 188 10.65 10.53 10.19
C GLU A 188 11.59 11.48 10.93
N THR A 189 11.10 12.69 11.23
CA THR A 189 11.89 13.75 11.87
C THR A 189 12.06 13.53 13.39
N ASP A 190 11.17 12.78 14.02
CA ASP A 190 11.26 12.43 15.45
C ASP A 190 11.75 10.99 15.61
N PRO A 191 13.00 10.77 16.03
CA PRO A 191 13.55 9.43 16.17
C PRO A 191 12.86 8.59 17.26
N GLY A 192 12.08 9.22 18.15
CA GLY A 192 11.30 8.57 19.19
C GLY A 192 9.91 8.11 18.74
N TYR A 193 9.39 8.67 17.65
CA TYR A 193 8.05 8.33 17.18
C TYR A 193 8.05 7.02 16.39
N ARG A 194 7.65 5.97 17.07
CA ARG A 194 7.51 4.60 16.50
C ARG A 194 6.54 3.77 17.33
N THR A 195 5.96 2.76 16.70
CA THR A 195 5.06 1.79 17.34
C THR A 195 5.37 0.38 16.82
N GLU A 196 5.23 -0.62 17.67
CA GLU A 196 5.28 -2.01 17.20
C GLU A 196 3.98 -2.35 16.46
N LYS A 197 4.13 -3.11 15.36
CA LYS A 197 3.06 -3.54 14.48
C LYS A 197 3.14 -5.05 14.25
N SER A 198 1.97 -5.69 14.10
CA SER A 198 1.85 -7.10 13.78
C SER A 198 1.13 -7.36 12.46
N ASP A 199 0.52 -6.32 11.88
CA ASP A 199 -0.29 -6.41 10.67
C ASP A 199 0.58 -6.42 9.38
N PRO A 200 0.14 -7.14 8.34
CA PRO A 200 -1.01 -8.03 8.25
C PRO A 200 -0.71 -9.46 8.71
N GLY A 201 0.46 -9.71 9.28
CA GLY A 201 0.95 -11.02 9.69
C GLY A 201 1.89 -11.67 8.65
N ILE A 202 2.83 -12.47 9.15
CA ILE A 202 3.92 -13.06 8.35
C ILE A 202 3.36 -13.94 7.22
N GLN A 203 2.47 -14.87 7.57
CA GLN A 203 1.93 -15.84 6.60
C GLN A 203 1.17 -15.17 5.44
N PHE A 204 0.41 -14.11 5.73
CA PHE A 204 -0.32 -13.38 4.70
C PHE A 204 0.64 -12.70 3.71
N MET A 205 1.73 -12.10 4.23
CA MET A 205 2.77 -11.49 3.40
C MET A 205 3.55 -12.51 2.58
N GLU A 206 3.89 -13.67 3.14
CA GLU A 206 4.56 -14.78 2.42
C GLU A 206 3.71 -15.25 1.24
N ASN A 207 2.40 -15.46 1.46
CA ASN A 207 1.47 -15.85 0.41
C ASN A 207 1.39 -14.80 -0.71
N ILE A 208 1.24 -13.52 -0.34
CA ILE A 208 1.23 -12.42 -1.34
C ILE A 208 2.54 -12.43 -2.15
N ARG A 209 3.69 -12.43 -1.48
CA ARG A 209 5.01 -12.34 -2.16
C ARG A 209 5.26 -13.51 -3.09
N SER A 210 4.86 -14.72 -2.69
CA SER A 210 4.94 -15.90 -3.55
C SER A 210 4.14 -15.72 -4.84
N ASP A 211 2.93 -15.19 -4.75
CA ASP A 211 2.03 -15.03 -5.89
C ASP A 211 2.38 -13.84 -6.81
N VAL A 212 3.24 -12.92 -6.35
CA VAL A 212 3.71 -11.76 -7.16
C VAL A 212 5.23 -11.78 -7.37
N GLU A 213 5.90 -12.91 -7.24
CA GLU A 213 7.36 -13.06 -7.37
C GLU A 213 7.87 -12.54 -8.72
N ASP A 214 7.10 -12.76 -9.78
CA ASP A 214 7.38 -12.28 -11.14
C ASP A 214 7.47 -10.75 -11.28
N LEU A 215 6.91 -9.98 -10.32
CA LEU A 215 7.02 -8.52 -10.29
C LEU A 215 8.36 -8.02 -9.73
N SER A 216 9.19 -8.89 -9.19
CA SER A 216 10.51 -8.58 -8.62
C SER A 216 10.49 -7.46 -7.59
N LEU A 217 9.40 -7.37 -6.80
CA LEU A 217 9.27 -6.41 -5.72
C LEU A 217 10.15 -6.81 -4.54
N LYS A 218 10.89 -5.85 -4.00
CA LYS A 218 11.77 -6.05 -2.84
C LYS A 218 10.95 -6.14 -1.56
N GLY A 219 11.35 -7.00 -0.64
CA GLY A 219 10.92 -6.96 0.76
C GLY A 219 11.61 -5.84 1.55
N PRO A 220 11.48 -5.82 2.89
CA PRO A 220 12.20 -4.86 3.73
C PRO A 220 13.72 -5.06 3.64
N PRO A 221 14.52 -3.99 3.92
CA PRO A 221 15.96 -4.12 4.02
C PRO A 221 16.38 -5.17 5.05
N THR A 222 17.45 -5.90 4.76
CA THR A 222 18.06 -6.79 5.75
C THR A 222 18.84 -5.95 6.76
N PRO A 223 18.72 -6.20 8.08
CA PRO A 223 19.52 -5.49 9.06
C PRO A 223 21.02 -5.69 8.78
N GLY A 224 21.76 -4.60 8.56
CA GLY A 224 23.23 -4.62 8.37
C GLY A 224 23.72 -4.94 6.96
N GLY A 225 22.85 -4.82 5.94
CA GLY A 225 23.23 -4.91 4.52
C GLY A 225 23.66 -3.57 3.94
#